data_372532c3fd433fb85d0ea4885372ff2a
#
_entry.id   372532c3fd433fb85d0ea4885372ff2a
#
_cell.length_a   1.000
_cell.length_b   1.000
_cell.length_c   1.000
_cell.angle_alpha   90.00
_cell.angle_beta   90.00
_cell.angle_gamma   90.00
#
_symmetry.space_group_name_H-M   'P 1'
#
loop_
_entity.id
_entity.type
_entity.pdbx_description
1 polymer ?
#
loop_
_entity_poly.entity_id
_entity_poly.type
_entity_poly.pdbx_seq_one_letter_code
_entity_poly.pdbx_strand_id
1 'polypeptide(L)'
;MSEYLRHLVNYSKVVFWDFDGVIKDSVEVKSIAFEKLFSIYGSKISSRIREHHEKNGGVSRFDKIPLYMSWTNELVTNEGVQKFCNQFSLLVKQSVIDSPWVPGFLEFIGSNHNKQKHILVTATPKDEIEEILEKLD
;
A
#
# COMPACT_ATOMS: atom_id res chain seq x y z
N MET A 1 17.53 -7.33 -12.99
CA MET A 1 18.32 -6.35 -12.18
C MET A 1 19.72 -6.30 -12.75
N SER A 2 20.24 -5.08 -13.05
CA SER A 2 21.59 -4.93 -13.58
C SER A 2 22.64 -5.42 -12.57
N GLU A 3 23.83 -5.84 -13.06
CA GLU A 3 24.95 -6.28 -12.21
C GLU A 3 25.38 -5.20 -11.22
N TYR A 4 25.34 -3.94 -11.65
CA TYR A 4 25.61 -2.77 -10.81
C TYR A 4 24.62 -2.65 -9.63
N LEU A 5 23.31 -2.81 -9.87
CA LEU A 5 22.31 -2.75 -8.82
C LEU A 5 22.44 -3.93 -7.83
N ARG A 6 22.74 -5.15 -8.32
CA ARG A 6 23.05 -6.29 -7.46
C ARG A 6 24.24 -6.02 -6.55
N HIS A 7 25.30 -5.42 -7.11
CA HIS A 7 26.48 -5.06 -6.34
C HIS A 7 26.14 -4.05 -5.25
N LEU A 8 25.47 -2.93 -5.60
CA LEU A 8 25.03 -1.92 -4.63
C LEU A 8 24.21 -2.52 -3.49
N VAL A 9 23.21 -3.34 -3.81
CA VAL A 9 22.33 -3.93 -2.80
C VAL A 9 23.11 -4.89 -1.90
N ASN A 10 23.96 -5.74 -2.45
CA ASN A 10 24.75 -6.71 -1.68
C ASN A 10 25.76 -6.08 -0.71
N TYR A 11 26.26 -4.89 -1.02
CA TYR A 11 27.25 -4.17 -0.18
C TYR A 11 26.59 -3.10 0.72
N SER A 12 25.30 -2.86 0.60
CA SER A 12 24.58 -1.93 1.46
C SER A 12 24.45 -2.49 2.88
N LYS A 13 24.68 -1.64 3.89
CA LYS A 13 24.49 -2.01 5.30
C LYS A 13 23.03 -1.97 5.72
N VAL A 14 22.23 -1.16 5.03
CA VAL A 14 20.82 -0.93 5.30
C VAL A 14 20.05 -0.93 3.99
N VAL A 15 18.92 -1.63 3.95
CA VAL A 15 17.99 -1.63 2.82
C VAL A 15 16.64 -1.14 3.31
N PHE A 16 16.11 -0.11 2.68
CA PHE A 16 14.76 0.39 2.90
C PHE A 16 13.83 -0.24 1.87
N TRP A 17 12.72 -0.77 2.35
CA TRP A 17 11.71 -1.46 1.54
C TRP A 17 10.42 -0.68 1.52
N ASP A 18 9.86 -0.42 0.35
CA ASP A 18 8.43 -0.17 0.23
C ASP A 18 7.69 -1.52 0.29
N PHE A 19 6.39 -1.49 0.58
CA PHE A 19 5.58 -2.71 0.70
C PHE A 19 4.81 -3.02 -0.58
N ASP A 20 3.93 -2.10 -1.00
CA ASP A 20 3.02 -2.31 -2.12
C ASP A 20 3.77 -2.22 -3.46
N GLY A 21 3.72 -3.28 -4.24
CA GLY A 21 4.42 -3.39 -5.52
C GLY A 21 5.93 -3.67 -5.40
N VAL A 22 6.46 -3.82 -4.18
CA VAL A 22 7.86 -4.15 -3.90
C VAL A 22 8.00 -5.46 -3.14
N ILE A 23 7.26 -5.66 -2.06
CA ILE A 23 7.19 -6.91 -1.29
C ILE A 23 6.01 -7.76 -1.75
N LYS A 24 4.81 -7.17 -1.75
CA LYS A 24 3.58 -7.80 -2.25
C LYS A 24 3.09 -7.07 -3.49
N ASP A 25 2.60 -7.80 -4.46
CA ASP A 25 1.95 -7.25 -5.67
C ASP A 25 0.51 -6.84 -5.35
N SER A 26 0.38 -5.77 -4.57
CA SER A 26 -0.86 -5.30 -3.94
C SER A 26 -1.35 -3.93 -4.42
N VAL A 27 -0.67 -3.31 -5.38
CA VAL A 27 -1.04 -1.97 -5.88
C VAL A 27 -2.45 -1.97 -6.47
N GLU A 28 -2.77 -2.94 -7.32
CA GLU A 28 -4.09 -3.04 -7.97
C GLU A 28 -5.21 -3.31 -6.96
N VAL A 29 -4.95 -4.10 -5.93
CA VAL A 29 -5.90 -4.38 -4.84
C VAL A 29 -6.33 -3.09 -4.16
N LYS A 30 -5.40 -2.19 -3.88
CA LYS A 30 -5.69 -0.90 -3.24
C LYS A 30 -6.43 0.05 -4.18
N SER A 31 -6.09 0.05 -5.47
CA SER A 31 -6.80 0.83 -6.49
C SER A 31 -8.27 0.42 -6.59
N ILE A 32 -8.54 -0.89 -6.65
CA ILE A 32 -9.89 -1.44 -6.66
C ILE A 32 -10.65 -1.08 -5.38
N ALA A 33 -9.99 -1.14 -4.23
CA ALA A 33 -10.63 -0.82 -2.95
C ALA A 33 -11.05 0.64 -2.85
N PHE A 34 -10.24 1.58 -3.31
CA PHE A 34 -10.63 3.00 -3.37
C PHE A 34 -11.78 3.23 -4.35
N GLU A 35 -11.72 2.63 -5.53
CA GLU A 35 -12.80 2.70 -6.52
C GLU A 35 -14.12 2.16 -5.95
N LYS A 36 -14.08 1.00 -5.29
CA LYS A 36 -15.24 0.37 -4.65
C LYS A 36 -15.80 1.21 -3.50
N LEU A 37 -14.93 1.74 -2.64
CA LEU A 37 -15.31 2.55 -1.48
C LEU A 37 -16.13 3.78 -1.87
N PHE A 38 -15.80 4.39 -3.01
CA PHE A 38 -16.47 5.59 -3.51
C PHE A 38 -17.45 5.33 -4.65
N SER A 39 -17.72 4.07 -4.99
CA SER A 39 -18.63 3.72 -6.10
C SER A 39 -20.05 4.22 -5.93
N ILE A 40 -20.52 4.40 -4.70
CA ILE A 40 -21.84 4.95 -4.37
C ILE A 40 -22.05 6.40 -4.86
N TYR A 41 -20.96 7.14 -5.13
CA TYR A 41 -20.99 8.51 -5.65
C TYR A 41 -20.93 8.58 -7.18
N GLY A 42 -21.03 7.43 -7.85
CA GLY A 42 -21.06 7.31 -9.31
C GLY A 42 -19.72 7.00 -9.95
N SER A 43 -19.77 6.41 -11.13
CA SER A 43 -18.60 5.90 -11.85
C SER A 43 -17.57 6.99 -12.19
N LYS A 44 -18.02 8.21 -12.48
CA LYS A 44 -17.13 9.34 -12.80
C LYS A 44 -16.21 9.69 -11.64
N ILE A 45 -16.75 9.71 -10.40
CA ILE A 45 -15.97 10.00 -9.19
C ILE A 45 -15.06 8.81 -8.85
N SER A 46 -15.58 7.60 -8.85
CA SER A 46 -14.79 6.42 -8.51
C SER A 46 -13.63 6.17 -9.48
N SER A 47 -13.83 6.35 -10.79
CA SER A 47 -12.76 6.25 -11.78
C SER A 47 -11.69 7.35 -11.61
N ARG A 48 -12.10 8.58 -11.31
CA ARG A 48 -11.16 9.68 -11.00
C ARG A 48 -10.32 9.38 -9.76
N ILE A 49 -10.93 8.78 -8.74
CA ILE A 49 -10.25 8.39 -7.50
C ILE A 49 -9.22 7.30 -7.79
N ARG A 50 -9.59 6.27 -8.54
CA ARG A 50 -8.67 5.21 -8.97
C ARG A 50 -7.45 5.78 -9.69
N GLU A 51 -7.68 6.60 -10.71
CA GLU A 51 -6.61 7.24 -11.48
C GLU A 51 -5.68 8.10 -10.61
N HIS A 52 -6.25 8.88 -9.69
CA HIS A 52 -5.46 9.68 -8.75
C HIS A 52 -4.64 8.79 -7.81
N HIS A 53 -5.23 7.71 -7.29
CA HIS A 53 -4.52 6.78 -6.39
C HIS A 53 -3.33 6.13 -7.10
N GLU A 54 -3.50 5.67 -8.33
CA GLU A 54 -2.45 5.03 -9.13
C GLU A 54 -1.26 5.96 -9.38
N LYS A 55 -1.53 7.25 -9.58
CA LYS A 55 -0.49 8.28 -9.76
C LYS A 55 0.18 8.73 -8.46
N ASN A 56 -0.40 8.41 -7.30
CA ASN A 56 0.03 8.88 -5.98
C ASN A 56 0.13 7.73 -4.97
N GLY A 57 0.69 6.59 -5.37
CA GLY A 57 0.75 5.37 -4.56
C GLY A 57 1.35 5.54 -3.16
N GLY A 58 2.43 6.33 -3.04
CA GLY A 58 3.13 6.57 -1.77
C GLY A 58 2.46 7.56 -0.81
N VAL A 59 1.35 8.19 -1.20
CA VAL A 59 0.63 9.15 -0.33
C VAL A 59 -0.32 8.40 0.61
N SER A 60 -0.33 8.79 1.88
CA SER A 60 -1.18 8.19 2.91
C SER A 60 -2.67 8.28 2.58
N ARG A 61 -3.45 7.26 2.99
CA ARG A 61 -4.92 7.30 2.94
C ARG A 61 -5.52 8.43 3.77
N PHE A 62 -4.85 8.85 4.83
CA PHE A 62 -5.30 9.95 5.69
C PHE A 62 -5.25 11.30 4.97
N ASP A 63 -4.41 11.43 3.94
CA ASP A 63 -4.37 12.62 3.08
C ASP A 63 -5.31 12.45 1.87
N LYS A 64 -5.40 11.25 1.30
CA LYS A 64 -6.22 10.95 0.13
C LYS A 64 -7.72 10.98 0.43
N ILE A 65 -8.16 10.37 1.52
CA ILE A 65 -9.59 10.25 1.83
C ILE A 65 -10.26 11.60 2.01
N PRO A 66 -9.71 12.59 2.75
CA PRO A 66 -10.28 13.94 2.80
C PRO A 66 -10.40 14.59 1.41
N LEU A 67 -9.37 14.43 0.56
CA LEU A 67 -9.41 14.91 -0.81
C LEU A 67 -10.52 14.24 -1.61
N TYR A 68 -10.69 12.93 -1.52
CA TYR A 68 -11.71 12.18 -2.24
C TYR A 68 -13.12 12.53 -1.76
N MET A 69 -13.31 12.70 -0.45
CA MET A 69 -14.56 13.20 0.11
C MET A 69 -14.91 14.59 -0.44
N SER A 70 -13.91 15.48 -0.61
CA SER A 70 -14.15 16.81 -1.20
C SER A 70 -14.62 16.79 -2.66
N TRP A 71 -14.44 15.67 -3.37
CA TRP A 71 -14.96 15.47 -4.73
C TRP A 71 -16.39 14.93 -4.76
N THR A 72 -16.92 14.58 -3.60
CA THR A 72 -18.31 14.18 -3.40
C THR A 72 -19.12 15.35 -2.80
N ASN A 73 -20.38 15.10 -2.50
CA ASN A 73 -21.22 16.06 -1.76
C ASN A 73 -21.14 15.89 -0.23
N GLU A 74 -20.26 15.01 0.26
CA GLU A 74 -20.07 14.75 1.68
C GLU A 74 -19.28 15.87 2.35
N LEU A 75 -19.65 16.16 3.60
CA LEU A 75 -18.84 17.05 4.45
C LEU A 75 -17.58 16.31 4.89
N VAL A 76 -16.43 16.98 4.73
CA VAL A 76 -15.15 16.46 5.22
C VAL A 76 -15.05 16.72 6.72
N THR A 77 -15.33 15.69 7.50
CA THR A 77 -15.22 15.72 8.97
C THR A 77 -14.22 14.67 9.44
N ASN A 78 -13.62 14.86 10.62
CA ASN A 78 -12.70 13.87 11.19
C ASN A 78 -13.37 12.51 11.38
N GLU A 79 -14.64 12.48 11.82
CA GLU A 79 -15.41 11.25 11.97
C GLU A 79 -15.66 10.57 10.62
N GLY A 80 -16.03 11.32 9.58
CA GLY A 80 -16.23 10.82 8.22
C GLY A 80 -14.94 10.24 7.65
N VAL A 81 -13.83 10.94 7.79
CA VAL A 81 -12.51 10.47 7.35
C VAL A 81 -12.14 9.15 8.05
N GLN A 82 -12.31 9.08 9.37
CA GLN A 82 -12.00 7.86 10.13
C GLN A 82 -12.89 6.69 9.70
N LYS A 83 -14.17 6.93 9.45
CA LYS A 83 -15.11 5.91 8.94
C LYS A 83 -14.64 5.35 7.58
N PHE A 84 -14.29 6.22 6.64
CA PHE A 84 -13.77 5.80 5.34
C PHE A 84 -12.43 5.06 5.46
N CYS A 85 -11.53 5.51 6.33
CA CYS A 85 -10.26 4.82 6.60
C CYS A 85 -10.50 3.40 7.13
N ASN A 86 -11.43 3.22 8.08
CA ASN A 86 -11.77 1.92 8.64
C ASN A 86 -12.40 1.00 7.58
N GLN A 87 -13.31 1.52 6.76
CA GLN A 87 -13.91 0.75 5.66
C GLN A 87 -12.86 0.35 4.62
N PHE A 88 -11.94 1.23 4.30
CA PHE A 88 -10.82 0.92 3.41
C PHE A 88 -9.94 -0.21 3.97
N SER A 89 -9.57 -0.15 5.24
CA SER A 89 -8.82 -1.22 5.91
C SER A 89 -9.51 -2.58 5.82
N LEU A 90 -10.83 -2.62 6.04
CA LEU A 90 -11.61 -3.85 5.91
C LEU A 90 -11.60 -4.41 4.49
N LEU A 91 -11.62 -3.53 3.48
CA LEU A 91 -11.60 -3.94 2.07
C LEU A 91 -10.25 -4.49 1.62
N VAL A 92 -9.14 -3.98 2.15
CA VAL A 92 -7.80 -4.26 1.60
C VAL A 92 -7.01 -5.30 2.37
N LYS A 93 -7.15 -5.40 3.68
CA LYS A 93 -6.26 -6.19 4.53
C LYS A 93 -6.09 -7.64 4.04
N GLN A 94 -7.16 -8.39 3.93
CA GLN A 94 -7.08 -9.79 3.48
C GLN A 94 -6.59 -9.89 2.04
N SER A 95 -7.06 -9.02 1.15
CA SER A 95 -6.64 -9.03 -0.25
C SER A 95 -5.15 -8.70 -0.42
N VAL A 96 -4.58 -7.86 0.44
CA VAL A 96 -3.13 -7.59 0.46
C VAL A 96 -2.36 -8.82 0.95
N ILE A 97 -2.84 -9.49 2.00
CA ILE A 97 -2.24 -10.74 2.50
C ILE A 97 -2.24 -11.81 1.40
N ASP A 98 -3.35 -11.94 0.67
CA ASP A 98 -3.53 -12.94 -0.41
C ASP A 98 -2.82 -12.56 -1.71
N SER A 99 -2.36 -11.32 -1.87
CA SER A 99 -1.63 -10.88 -3.06
C SER A 99 -0.35 -11.71 -3.24
N PRO A 100 0.12 -11.94 -4.47
CA PRO A 100 1.37 -12.66 -4.68
C PRO A 100 2.58 -11.86 -4.16
N TRP A 101 3.63 -12.59 -3.82
CA TRP A 101 4.94 -11.98 -3.57
C TRP A 101 5.49 -11.40 -4.86
N VAL A 102 6.13 -10.24 -4.78
CA VAL A 102 6.88 -9.71 -5.92
C VAL A 102 8.03 -10.66 -6.23
N PRO A 103 8.20 -11.07 -7.50
CA PRO A 103 9.24 -12.03 -7.89
C PRO A 103 10.64 -11.60 -7.44
N GLY A 104 11.36 -12.50 -6.79
CA GLY A 104 12.73 -12.29 -6.30
C GLY A 104 12.81 -11.74 -4.88
N PHE A 105 11.71 -11.29 -4.26
CA PHE A 105 11.74 -10.78 -2.88
C PHE A 105 12.14 -11.85 -1.87
N LEU A 106 11.45 -13.00 -1.88
CA LEU A 106 11.70 -14.08 -0.92
C LEU A 106 13.12 -14.66 -1.07
N GLU A 107 13.61 -14.81 -2.29
CA GLU A 107 14.98 -15.28 -2.56
C GLU A 107 16.01 -14.29 -2.03
N PHE A 108 15.76 -12.99 -2.24
CA PHE A 108 16.66 -11.95 -1.76
C PHE A 108 16.69 -11.91 -0.23
N ILE A 109 15.52 -11.87 0.42
CA ILE A 109 15.46 -11.80 1.90
C ILE A 109 16.05 -13.05 2.52
N GLY A 110 15.73 -14.26 1.98
CA GLY A 110 16.29 -15.51 2.44
C GLY A 110 17.83 -15.58 2.40
N SER A 111 18.44 -14.91 1.42
CA SER A 111 19.88 -14.87 1.24
C SER A 111 20.57 -13.75 2.01
N ASN A 112 19.85 -12.70 2.42
CA ASN A 112 20.44 -11.45 2.92
C ASN A 112 19.90 -10.99 4.29
N HIS A 113 18.90 -11.66 4.90
CA HIS A 113 18.28 -11.22 6.15
C HIS A 113 19.29 -11.01 7.30
N ASN A 114 20.37 -11.79 7.35
CA ASN A 114 21.43 -11.68 8.37
C ASN A 114 22.62 -10.81 7.95
N LYS A 115 22.65 -10.30 6.72
CA LYS A 115 23.80 -9.55 6.20
C LYS A 115 23.60 -8.03 6.28
N GLN A 116 22.34 -7.61 6.35
CA GLN A 116 21.94 -6.22 6.24
C GLN A 116 20.84 -5.92 7.23
N LYS A 117 20.71 -4.65 7.60
CA LYS A 117 19.53 -4.17 8.32
C LYS A 117 18.42 -3.86 7.31
N HIS A 118 17.25 -4.47 7.47
CA HIS A 118 16.09 -4.24 6.64
C HIS A 118 15.10 -3.35 7.39
N ILE A 119 14.64 -2.28 6.74
CA ILE A 119 13.70 -1.31 7.30
C ILE A 119 12.54 -1.16 6.34
N LEU A 120 11.33 -1.42 6.81
CA LEU A 120 10.11 -1.20 6.05
C LEU A 120 9.70 0.28 6.15
N VAL A 121 9.41 0.89 5.00
CA VAL A 121 8.85 2.25 4.87
C VAL A 121 7.61 2.16 4.01
N THR A 122 6.44 2.41 4.58
CA THR A 122 5.16 2.26 3.90
C THR A 122 4.18 3.34 4.33
N ALA A 123 3.25 3.71 3.45
CA ALA A 123 2.12 4.58 3.77
C ALA A 123 0.94 3.82 4.43
N THR A 124 1.03 2.49 4.56
CA THR A 124 0.04 1.69 5.30
C THR A 124 0.15 2.02 6.81
N PRO A 125 -0.97 2.25 7.52
CA PRO A 125 -0.95 2.50 8.96
C PRO A 125 -0.21 1.40 9.72
N LYS A 126 0.51 1.79 10.79
CA LYS A 126 1.37 0.90 11.56
C LYS A 126 0.66 -0.36 12.03
N ASP A 127 -0.48 -0.22 12.68
CA ASP A 127 -1.22 -1.35 13.24
C ASP A 127 -1.68 -2.32 12.14
N GLU A 128 -2.06 -1.79 10.97
CA GLU A 128 -2.47 -2.60 9.83
C GLU A 128 -1.31 -3.36 9.20
N ILE A 129 -0.15 -2.72 9.01
CA ILE A 129 1.01 -3.39 8.43
C ILE A 129 1.60 -4.44 9.39
N GLU A 130 1.60 -4.18 10.68
CA GLU A 130 2.02 -5.16 11.69
C GLU A 130 1.14 -6.40 11.65
N GLU A 131 -0.20 -6.24 11.61
CA GLU A 131 -1.15 -7.35 11.49
C GLU A 131 -0.98 -8.13 10.16
N ILE A 132 -0.72 -7.44 9.06
CA ILE A 132 -0.43 -8.07 7.76
C ILE A 132 0.86 -8.92 7.87
N LEU A 133 1.92 -8.36 8.42
CA LEU A 133 3.21 -9.05 8.55
C LEU A 133 3.09 -10.30 9.43
N GLU A 134 2.37 -10.23 10.55
CA GLU A 134 2.10 -11.38 11.44
C GLU A 134 1.36 -12.53 10.72
N LYS A 135 0.58 -12.21 9.68
CA LYS A 135 -0.14 -13.22 8.88
C LYS A 135 0.68 -13.79 7.73
N LEU A 136 1.79 -13.16 7.40
CA LEU A 136 2.68 -13.56 6.31
C LEU A 136 3.86 -14.43 6.79
N ASP A 137 4.03 -14.59 8.10
CA ASP A 137 5.08 -15.43 8.72
C ASP A 137 4.81 -16.94 8.56
#